data_99af1466a16f4e040648ab18d56abfaa
#
_entry.id   99af1466a16f4e040648ab18d56abfaa
#
_cell.length_a   1.000
_cell.length_b   1.000
_cell.length_c   1.000
_cell.angle_alpha   90.00
_cell.angle_beta   90.00
_cell.angle_gamma   90.00
#
_symmetry.space_group_name_H-M   'P 1'
#
loop_
_entity.id
_entity.type
_entity.pdbx_description
1 polymer ?
#
loop_
_entity_poly.entity_id
_entity_poly.type
_entity_poly.pdbx_seq_one_letter_code
_entity_poly.pdbx_strand_id
1 'polypeptide(L)'
;MKNIITMLAGVCILLLVSCSKTGDTGPAGPTGTANVMYSNWVDTYPWMHATTSVGAGKKTYYFDVAAQQVTQAIIDGGTVLVYVKFVSDPDGAGITKMLPSIYYNFGGADTQYRFQYGLFVNKIRVICDIIPDGSPANNNQLRYIVIPGGVPGARMASYDYTKMSYEEVCKLYQVPL
;
A
#
# COMPACT_ATOMS: atom_id res chain seq x y z
N MET A 1 -43.96 28.51 54.55
CA MET A 1 -42.85 28.92 53.66
C MET A 1 -41.67 27.94 53.66
N LYS A 2 -41.33 27.29 54.77
CA LYS A 2 -40.22 26.29 54.82
C LYS A 2 -40.44 25.09 53.93
N ASN A 3 -41.64 24.54 53.81
CA ASN A 3 -41.94 23.35 53.05
C ASN A 3 -42.00 23.58 51.55
N ILE A 4 -42.24 24.79 51.07
CA ILE A 4 -42.24 25.12 49.63
C ILE A 4 -40.83 25.23 49.11
N ILE A 5 -39.89 25.73 49.91
CA ILE A 5 -38.45 25.85 49.52
C ILE A 5 -37.83 24.46 49.43
N THR A 6 -38.18 23.54 50.32
CA THR A 6 -37.69 22.16 50.30
C THR A 6 -38.21 21.36 49.07
N MET A 7 -39.46 21.63 48.68
CA MET A 7 -40.06 20.98 47.50
C MET A 7 -39.45 21.52 46.17
N LEU A 8 -39.17 22.81 46.13
CA LEU A 8 -38.53 23.43 44.96
C LEU A 8 -37.07 23.01 44.78
N ALA A 9 -36.31 22.79 45.85
CA ALA A 9 -34.96 22.28 45.83
C ALA A 9 -34.89 20.83 45.34
N GLY A 10 -35.86 19.99 45.68
CA GLY A 10 -35.97 18.61 45.23
C GLY A 10 -36.22 18.44 43.71
N VAL A 11 -37.03 19.35 43.15
CA VAL A 11 -37.33 19.36 41.70
C VAL A 11 -36.14 19.83 40.87
N CYS A 12 -35.32 20.79 41.34
CA CYS A 12 -34.12 21.24 40.65
C CYS A 12 -33.01 20.15 40.55
N ILE A 13 -32.91 19.25 41.54
CA ILE A 13 -31.88 18.20 41.54
C ILE A 13 -32.24 17.09 40.55
N LEU A 14 -33.52 16.86 40.27
CA LEU A 14 -33.95 15.85 39.30
C LEU A 14 -33.77 16.24 37.83
N LEU A 15 -33.56 17.52 37.54
CA LEU A 15 -33.33 18.00 36.17
C LEU A 15 -31.85 17.97 35.73
N LEU A 16 -30.92 17.68 36.63
CA LEU A 16 -29.47 17.60 36.29
C LEU A 16 -29.00 16.19 35.90
N VAL A 17 -29.87 15.20 35.92
CA VAL A 17 -29.57 13.86 35.38
C VAL A 17 -29.97 13.80 33.90
N SER A 18 -29.59 14.83 33.12
CA SER A 18 -29.76 14.80 31.67
C SER A 18 -28.58 14.04 31.06
N CYS A 19 -28.83 12.79 30.78
CA CYS A 19 -28.23 11.94 29.81
C CYS A 19 -27.07 12.55 29.00
N SER A 20 -25.83 12.27 29.36
CA SER A 20 -24.75 12.21 28.40
C SER A 20 -24.70 10.80 27.77
N LYS A 21 -25.79 10.42 27.08
CA LYS A 21 -25.69 9.30 26.15
C LYS A 21 -24.91 9.83 24.95
N THR A 22 -23.62 9.53 24.91
CA THR A 22 -22.88 9.59 23.65
C THR A 22 -23.66 8.71 22.67
N GLY A 23 -24.33 9.32 21.71
CA GLY A 23 -25.03 8.60 20.65
C GLY A 23 -24.05 7.63 20.00
N ASP A 24 -24.53 6.43 19.67
CA ASP A 24 -23.76 5.45 18.92
C ASP A 24 -23.20 6.15 17.67
N THR A 25 -21.91 5.92 17.41
CA THR A 25 -21.30 6.41 16.18
C THR A 25 -22.12 5.92 15.01
N GLY A 26 -22.69 6.81 14.22
CA GLY A 26 -23.48 6.45 13.05
C GLY A 26 -22.74 5.44 12.17
N PRO A 27 -23.44 4.62 11.37
CA PRO A 27 -22.84 3.67 10.48
C PRO A 27 -21.81 4.40 9.59
N ALA A 28 -20.66 3.78 9.36
CA ALA A 28 -19.66 4.31 8.43
C ALA A 28 -20.36 4.60 7.11
N GLY A 29 -20.17 5.80 6.57
CA GLY A 29 -20.67 6.14 5.23
C GLY A 29 -20.14 5.14 4.19
N PRO A 30 -20.81 5.01 3.04
CA PRO A 30 -20.34 4.14 1.96
C PRO A 30 -18.90 4.50 1.65
N THR A 31 -18.07 3.49 1.45
CA THR A 31 -16.66 3.66 1.06
C THR A 31 -16.64 4.55 -0.18
N GLY A 32 -16.13 5.78 -0.04
CA GLY A 32 -15.92 6.64 -1.20
C GLY A 32 -15.05 5.87 -2.20
N THR A 33 -15.46 5.81 -3.46
CA THR A 33 -14.62 5.30 -4.54
C THR A 33 -13.41 6.21 -4.60
N ALA A 34 -12.30 5.82 -3.99
CA ALA A 34 -11.04 6.52 -4.18
C ALA A 34 -10.78 6.58 -5.69
N ASN A 35 -10.37 7.74 -6.22
CA ASN A 35 -9.92 7.88 -7.61
C ASN A 35 -8.62 7.08 -7.79
N VAL A 36 -8.75 5.75 -7.82
CA VAL A 36 -7.62 4.86 -7.96
C VAL A 36 -7.12 4.90 -9.40
N MET A 37 -5.84 5.05 -9.56
CA MET A 37 -5.16 5.05 -10.84
C MET A 37 -4.26 3.82 -10.93
N TYR A 38 -4.12 3.24 -12.11
CA TYR A 38 -3.32 2.05 -12.31
C TYR A 38 -2.62 2.08 -13.68
N SER A 39 -1.51 1.35 -13.77
CA SER A 39 -0.81 1.15 -15.05
C SER A 39 -1.34 -0.07 -15.79
N ASN A 40 -1.05 -0.16 -17.06
CA ASN A 40 -0.98 -1.46 -17.74
C ASN A 40 0.19 -2.28 -17.18
N TRP A 41 0.24 -3.58 -17.52
CA TRP A 41 1.44 -4.39 -17.31
C TRP A 41 2.54 -3.89 -18.22
N VAL A 42 3.74 -3.67 -17.68
CA VAL A 42 4.93 -3.23 -18.41
C VAL A 42 6.08 -4.21 -18.16
N ASP A 43 6.86 -4.50 -19.18
CA ASP A 43 8.03 -5.36 -19.06
C ASP A 43 9.13 -4.67 -18.26
N THR A 44 9.83 -5.42 -17.41
CA THR A 44 10.93 -4.90 -16.59
C THR A 44 12.25 -4.87 -17.38
N TYR A 45 12.31 -4.00 -18.38
CA TYR A 45 13.46 -3.86 -19.26
C TYR A 45 13.65 -2.41 -19.71
N PRO A 46 14.91 -1.93 -19.79
CA PRO A 46 16.16 -2.57 -19.39
C PRO A 46 16.45 -2.41 -17.89
N TRP A 47 17.05 -3.43 -17.30
CA TRP A 47 17.62 -3.31 -15.96
C TRP A 47 18.96 -2.55 -16.05
N MET A 48 19.11 -1.54 -15.20
CA MET A 48 20.33 -0.74 -15.07
C MET A 48 21.12 -1.23 -13.86
N HIS A 49 22.43 -1.47 -14.03
CA HIS A 49 23.28 -1.81 -12.90
C HIS A 49 23.60 -0.56 -12.07
N ALA A 50 23.36 -0.60 -10.78
CA ALA A 50 23.69 0.51 -9.89
C ALA A 50 25.17 0.47 -9.50
N THR A 51 25.92 1.47 -9.96
CA THR A 51 27.37 1.60 -9.66
C THR A 51 27.64 2.07 -8.23
N THR A 52 26.64 2.62 -7.56
CA THR A 52 26.72 3.15 -6.18
C THR A 52 26.20 2.15 -5.14
N SER A 53 25.96 0.90 -5.53
CA SER A 53 25.50 -0.15 -4.59
C SER A 53 26.57 -0.38 -3.53
N VAL A 54 26.22 -0.13 -2.27
CA VAL A 54 27.11 -0.30 -1.12
C VAL A 54 26.85 -1.66 -0.50
N GLY A 55 27.88 -2.46 -0.41
CA GLY A 55 27.84 -3.77 0.26
C GLY A 55 28.67 -4.82 -0.47
N ALA A 56 29.61 -5.45 0.24
CA ALA A 56 30.41 -6.54 -0.31
C ALA A 56 29.53 -7.74 -0.67
N GLY A 57 29.78 -8.37 -1.82
CA GLY A 57 29.07 -9.56 -2.27
C GLY A 57 27.60 -9.33 -2.67
N LYS A 58 27.27 -8.12 -3.14
CA LYS A 58 25.93 -7.79 -3.60
C LYS A 58 26.00 -7.02 -4.92
N LYS A 59 25.10 -7.36 -5.86
CA LYS A 59 24.83 -6.55 -7.07
C LYS A 59 23.44 -5.94 -6.98
N THR A 60 23.31 -4.68 -7.30
CA THR A 60 22.05 -3.97 -7.32
C THR A 60 21.71 -3.56 -8.74
N TYR A 61 20.53 -3.91 -9.17
CA TYR A 61 19.93 -3.46 -10.41
C TYR A 61 18.70 -2.62 -10.13
N TYR A 62 18.37 -1.72 -11.02
CA TYR A 62 17.12 -0.97 -10.94
C TYR A 62 16.46 -0.82 -12.30
N PHE A 63 15.16 -0.64 -12.27
CA PHE A 63 14.32 -0.34 -13.43
C PHE A 63 13.39 0.82 -13.06
N ASP A 64 13.37 1.88 -13.87
CA ASP A 64 12.54 3.05 -13.63
C ASP A 64 11.27 2.98 -14.48
N VAL A 65 10.11 3.05 -13.85
CA VAL A 65 8.79 3.13 -14.48
C VAL A 65 8.30 4.56 -14.42
N ALA A 66 7.96 5.14 -15.55
CA ALA A 66 7.28 6.43 -15.59
C ALA A 66 5.89 6.30 -14.94
N ALA A 67 5.61 7.13 -13.95
CA ALA A 67 4.37 7.09 -13.16
C ALA A 67 3.96 8.53 -12.79
N GLN A 68 3.45 9.29 -13.76
CA GLN A 68 3.07 10.70 -13.55
C GLN A 68 2.01 10.89 -12.45
N GLN A 69 1.26 9.84 -12.14
CA GLN A 69 0.27 9.82 -11.06
C GLN A 69 0.91 9.83 -9.67
N VAL A 70 2.19 9.44 -9.55
CA VAL A 70 2.95 9.49 -8.30
C VAL A 70 3.45 10.92 -8.09
N THR A 71 2.58 11.74 -7.54
CA THR A 71 2.90 13.13 -7.15
C THR A 71 3.48 13.19 -5.75
N GLN A 72 3.99 14.34 -5.32
CA GLN A 72 4.44 14.53 -3.93
C GLN A 72 3.31 14.25 -2.94
N ALA A 73 2.08 14.68 -3.22
CA ALA A 73 0.91 14.43 -2.37
C ALA A 73 0.61 12.92 -2.22
N ILE A 74 0.83 12.13 -3.27
CA ILE A 74 0.71 10.66 -3.19
C ILE A 74 1.83 10.06 -2.34
N ILE A 75 3.05 10.55 -2.47
CA ILE A 75 4.19 10.07 -1.65
C ILE A 75 3.96 10.38 -0.17
N ASP A 76 3.42 11.55 0.14
CA ASP A 76 3.25 12.03 1.51
C ASP A 76 2.01 11.42 2.21
N GLY A 77 0.95 11.11 1.47
CA GLY A 77 -0.32 10.71 2.09
C GLY A 77 -1.14 9.67 1.35
N GLY A 78 -0.68 9.21 0.19
CA GLY A 78 -1.32 8.15 -0.58
C GLY A 78 -0.75 6.77 -0.31
N THR A 79 -1.19 5.81 -1.10
CA THR A 79 -0.65 4.43 -1.11
C THR A 79 -0.33 4.04 -2.55
N VAL A 80 0.83 3.46 -2.76
CA VAL A 80 1.23 2.90 -4.06
C VAL A 80 1.52 1.42 -3.84
N LEU A 81 0.76 0.56 -4.52
CA LEU A 81 0.96 -0.88 -4.54
C LEU A 81 1.65 -1.25 -5.84
N VAL A 82 2.72 -2.03 -5.74
CA VAL A 82 3.47 -2.49 -6.91
C VAL A 82 3.42 -4.01 -6.97
N TYR A 83 2.96 -4.53 -8.11
CA TYR A 83 2.82 -5.95 -8.37
C TYR A 83 3.75 -6.39 -9.50
N VAL A 84 4.27 -7.59 -9.38
CA VAL A 84 5.13 -8.20 -10.40
C VAL A 84 4.65 -9.61 -10.72
N LYS A 85 4.71 -9.97 -12.00
CA LYS A 85 4.62 -11.33 -12.51
C LYS A 85 6.01 -11.79 -12.87
N PHE A 86 6.56 -12.72 -12.10
CA PHE A 86 7.88 -13.29 -12.38
C PHE A 86 7.73 -14.46 -13.32
N VAL A 87 8.53 -14.48 -14.38
CA VAL A 87 8.50 -15.58 -15.38
C VAL A 87 8.99 -16.91 -14.82
N SER A 88 9.84 -16.86 -13.82
CA SER A 88 10.43 -18.05 -13.19
C SER A 88 10.14 -18.06 -11.69
N ASP A 89 8.90 -17.72 -11.28
CA ASP A 89 8.51 -17.78 -9.88
C ASP A 89 8.48 -19.23 -9.39
N PRO A 90 9.12 -19.57 -8.25
CA PRO A 90 9.10 -20.91 -7.67
C PRO A 90 7.69 -21.42 -7.35
N ASP A 91 6.76 -20.52 -7.03
CA ASP A 91 5.37 -20.87 -6.69
C ASP A 91 4.48 -21.03 -7.95
N GLY A 92 5.00 -20.70 -9.13
CA GLY A 92 4.32 -20.84 -10.41
C GLY A 92 4.59 -19.69 -11.36
N ALA A 93 4.87 -20.00 -12.61
CA ALA A 93 5.13 -19.01 -13.64
C ALA A 93 3.92 -18.07 -13.83
N GLY A 94 4.18 -16.76 -13.85
CA GLY A 94 3.15 -15.73 -14.04
C GLY A 94 2.27 -15.46 -12.83
N ILE A 95 2.56 -16.04 -11.67
CA ILE A 95 1.87 -15.66 -10.42
C ILE A 95 2.12 -14.18 -10.12
N THR A 96 1.07 -13.49 -9.69
CA THR A 96 1.15 -12.07 -9.35
C THR A 96 1.48 -11.91 -7.88
N LYS A 97 2.59 -11.25 -7.59
CA LYS A 97 3.04 -10.97 -6.22
C LYS A 97 3.21 -9.48 -5.99
N MET A 98 2.88 -9.02 -4.78
CA MET A 98 3.14 -7.66 -4.36
C MET A 98 4.60 -7.51 -3.91
N LEU A 99 5.23 -6.39 -4.26
CA LEU A 99 6.54 -6.03 -3.73
C LEU A 99 6.41 -5.40 -2.33
N PRO A 100 7.39 -5.64 -1.42
CA PRO A 100 8.65 -6.34 -1.63
C PRO A 100 8.52 -7.87 -1.67
N SER A 101 9.38 -8.54 -2.45
CA SER A 101 9.46 -10.00 -2.55
C SER A 101 10.92 -10.45 -2.43
N ILE A 102 11.15 -11.55 -1.72
CA ILE A 102 12.49 -12.11 -1.48
C ILE A 102 12.49 -13.58 -1.86
N TYR A 103 13.47 -13.98 -2.65
CA TYR A 103 13.70 -15.36 -3.08
C TYR A 103 15.06 -15.83 -2.58
N TYR A 104 15.09 -17.03 -1.99
CA TYR A 104 16.30 -17.69 -1.52
C TYR A 104 16.62 -18.89 -2.41
N ASN A 105 17.92 -19.15 -2.63
CA ASN A 105 18.41 -20.25 -3.46
C ASN A 105 17.84 -20.22 -4.90
N PHE A 106 17.53 -19.04 -5.41
CA PHE A 106 17.00 -18.84 -6.75
C PHE A 106 18.14 -18.63 -7.73
N GLY A 107 18.25 -19.49 -8.73
CA GLY A 107 19.34 -19.46 -9.71
C GLY A 107 20.69 -20.02 -9.22
N GLY A 108 20.75 -20.54 -8.00
CA GLY A 108 21.95 -21.18 -7.41
C GLY A 108 21.85 -21.30 -5.89
N ALA A 109 22.67 -22.18 -5.29
CA ALA A 109 22.80 -22.27 -3.85
C ALA A 109 23.30 -20.94 -3.27
N ASP A 110 22.79 -20.56 -2.12
CA ASP A 110 23.13 -19.32 -1.38
C ASP A 110 22.83 -18.01 -2.12
N THR A 111 22.12 -18.05 -3.26
CA THR A 111 21.75 -16.87 -4.00
C THR A 111 20.44 -16.30 -3.47
N GLN A 112 20.40 -14.98 -3.23
CA GLN A 112 19.18 -14.24 -2.85
C GLN A 112 18.86 -13.20 -3.90
N TYR A 113 17.57 -13.11 -4.25
CA TYR A 113 17.01 -12.00 -5.02
C TYR A 113 16.02 -11.26 -4.15
N ARG A 114 16.26 -9.96 -3.95
CA ARG A 114 15.41 -9.07 -3.15
C ARG A 114 14.85 -7.99 -4.05
N PHE A 115 13.57 -8.11 -4.36
CA PHE A 115 12.86 -7.11 -5.14
C PHE A 115 12.13 -6.15 -4.21
N GLN A 116 12.35 -4.86 -4.40
CA GLN A 116 11.74 -3.77 -3.65
C GLN A 116 11.49 -2.58 -4.57
N TYR A 117 10.80 -1.55 -4.08
CA TYR A 117 10.60 -0.34 -4.86
C TYR A 117 10.76 0.92 -4.01
N GLY A 118 11.08 2.02 -4.67
CA GLY A 118 11.09 3.37 -4.12
C GLY A 118 10.23 4.29 -4.95
N LEU A 119 9.62 5.28 -4.29
CA LEU A 119 8.77 6.28 -4.91
C LEU A 119 9.55 7.57 -5.12
N PHE A 120 9.42 8.13 -6.31
CA PHE A 120 9.90 9.46 -6.68
C PHE A 120 8.76 10.20 -7.37
N VAL A 121 8.78 11.51 -7.36
CA VAL A 121 7.80 12.28 -8.13
C VAL A 121 7.88 11.86 -9.60
N ASN A 122 6.73 11.50 -10.16
CA ASN A 122 6.53 11.02 -11.53
C ASN A 122 7.22 9.69 -11.88
N LYS A 123 7.71 8.94 -10.90
CA LYS A 123 8.47 7.72 -11.16
C LYS A 123 8.40 6.72 -10.01
N ILE A 124 8.36 5.43 -10.36
CA ILE A 124 8.58 4.31 -9.45
C ILE A 124 9.88 3.63 -9.86
N ARG A 125 10.83 3.47 -8.93
CA ARG A 125 12.03 2.69 -9.15
C ARG A 125 11.89 1.33 -8.53
N VAL A 126 11.90 0.29 -9.33
CA VAL A 126 12.03 -1.09 -8.85
C VAL A 126 13.51 -1.41 -8.70
N ILE A 127 13.85 -2.02 -7.59
CA ILE A 127 15.24 -2.33 -7.23
C ILE A 127 15.33 -3.84 -7.01
N CYS A 128 16.34 -4.46 -7.57
CA CYS A 128 16.68 -5.85 -7.34
C CYS A 128 18.10 -5.96 -6.78
N ASP A 129 18.20 -6.34 -5.51
CA ASP A 129 19.48 -6.71 -4.89
C ASP A 129 19.70 -8.20 -5.05
N ILE A 130 20.85 -8.60 -5.56
CA ILE A 130 21.23 -9.99 -5.79
C ILE A 130 22.50 -10.30 -5.00
N ILE A 131 22.48 -11.38 -4.26
CA ILE A 131 23.58 -11.81 -3.38
C ILE A 131 23.85 -13.29 -3.67
N PRO A 132 25.10 -13.72 -3.89
CA PRO A 132 26.30 -12.89 -4.05
C PRO A 132 26.40 -12.29 -5.43
N ASP A 133 25.85 -12.89 -6.46
CA ASP A 133 25.96 -12.52 -7.88
C ASP A 133 24.76 -12.99 -8.70
N GLY A 134 24.51 -12.34 -9.83
CA GLY A 134 23.43 -12.66 -10.76
C GLY A 134 22.93 -11.45 -11.52
N SER A 135 21.85 -11.62 -12.28
CA SER A 135 21.10 -10.55 -12.95
C SER A 135 19.61 -10.86 -12.96
N PRO A 136 18.74 -9.85 -12.82
CA PRO A 136 17.30 -10.09 -12.91
C PRO A 136 16.88 -10.42 -14.35
N ALA A 137 15.82 -11.21 -14.50
CA ALA A 137 15.24 -11.50 -15.80
C ALA A 137 14.57 -10.26 -16.40
N ASN A 138 14.69 -10.08 -17.73
CA ASN A 138 14.18 -8.91 -18.44
C ASN A 138 12.69 -8.99 -18.82
N ASN A 139 12.11 -10.18 -18.76
CA ASN A 139 10.74 -10.47 -19.21
C ASN A 139 9.74 -10.64 -18.06
N ASN A 140 10.07 -10.19 -16.86
CA ASN A 140 9.09 -10.03 -15.81
C ASN A 140 8.17 -8.85 -16.16
N GLN A 141 6.95 -8.88 -15.67
CA GLN A 141 5.99 -7.79 -15.89
C GLN A 141 5.66 -7.11 -14.57
N LEU A 142 5.52 -5.80 -14.62
CA LEU A 142 5.19 -4.95 -13.48
C LEU A 142 3.91 -4.19 -13.74
N ARG A 143 3.12 -4.01 -12.69
CA ARG A 143 1.94 -3.14 -12.63
C ARG A 143 1.92 -2.40 -11.30
N TYR A 144 1.44 -1.16 -11.31
CA TYR A 144 1.23 -0.42 -10.07
C TYR A 144 -0.22 0.09 -9.97
N ILE A 145 -0.67 0.25 -8.72
CA ILE A 145 -1.95 0.84 -8.36
C ILE A 145 -1.67 1.98 -7.39
N VAL A 146 -2.15 3.17 -7.73
CA VAL A 146 -2.02 4.39 -6.92
C VAL A 146 -3.37 4.71 -6.28
N ILE A 147 -3.40 4.74 -4.97
CA ILE A 147 -4.59 5.02 -4.16
C ILE A 147 -4.35 6.38 -3.49
N PRO A 148 -5.06 7.43 -3.90
CA PRO A 148 -4.92 8.74 -3.26
C PRO A 148 -5.22 8.68 -1.77
N GLY A 149 -4.49 9.47 -1.00
CA GLY A 149 -4.74 9.63 0.44
C GLY A 149 -6.10 10.28 0.70
N GLY A 150 -6.65 10.01 1.88
CA GLY A 150 -7.88 10.64 2.33
C GLY A 150 -7.66 12.08 2.78
N VAL A 151 -8.76 12.78 3.00
CA VAL A 151 -8.74 14.12 3.59
C VAL A 151 -8.34 14.00 5.06
N PRO A 152 -7.38 14.81 5.57
CA PRO A 152 -7.02 14.82 6.99
C PRO A 152 -8.26 14.99 7.87
N GLY A 153 -8.39 14.17 8.91
CA GLY A 153 -9.55 14.18 9.82
C GLY A 153 -10.73 13.31 9.38
N ALA A 154 -10.75 12.77 8.17
CA ALA A 154 -11.75 11.79 7.76
C ALA A 154 -11.36 10.39 8.26
N ARG A 155 -12.34 9.65 8.80
CA ARG A 155 -12.15 8.25 9.19
C ARG A 155 -12.15 7.38 7.92
N MET A 156 -10.97 7.00 7.44
CA MET A 156 -10.83 6.07 6.33
C MET A 156 -10.86 4.62 6.82
N ALA A 157 -11.47 3.73 6.05
CA ALA A 157 -11.26 2.31 6.23
C ALA A 157 -9.77 2.02 5.94
N SER A 158 -9.06 1.53 6.95
CA SER A 158 -7.66 1.11 6.79
C SER A 158 -7.64 -0.34 6.32
N TYR A 159 -7.22 -0.55 5.08
CA TYR A 159 -7.01 -1.90 4.54
C TYR A 159 -5.57 -2.33 4.75
N ASP A 160 -5.38 -3.55 5.22
CA ASP A 160 -4.06 -4.18 5.27
C ASP A 160 -3.82 -4.90 3.93
N TYR A 161 -3.31 -4.17 2.96
CA TYR A 161 -3.06 -4.69 1.61
C TYR A 161 -2.06 -5.84 1.58
N THR A 162 -1.22 -6.00 2.62
CA THR A 162 -0.26 -7.11 2.70
C THR A 162 -0.93 -8.47 2.91
N LYS A 163 -2.19 -8.45 3.36
CA LYS A 163 -3.01 -9.65 3.58
C LYS A 163 -4.02 -9.91 2.46
N MET A 164 -4.05 -9.04 1.46
CA MET A 164 -4.98 -9.14 0.33
C MET A 164 -4.27 -9.71 -0.89
N SER A 165 -4.95 -10.58 -1.61
CA SER A 165 -4.49 -11.01 -2.93
C SER A 165 -4.60 -9.86 -3.95
N TYR A 166 -3.90 -9.99 -5.08
CA TYR A 166 -4.00 -9.03 -6.17
C TYR A 166 -5.44 -8.89 -6.68
N GLU A 167 -6.15 -10.01 -6.82
CA GLU A 167 -7.53 -10.07 -7.28
C GLU A 167 -8.49 -9.36 -6.30
N GLU A 168 -8.26 -9.54 -4.99
CA GLU A 168 -9.06 -8.86 -3.96
C GLU A 168 -8.87 -7.34 -4.01
N VAL A 169 -7.64 -6.86 -4.20
CA VAL A 169 -7.36 -5.43 -4.38
C VAL A 169 -7.99 -4.91 -5.67
N CYS A 170 -7.85 -5.64 -6.77
CA CYS A 170 -8.48 -5.27 -8.04
C CYS A 170 -10.01 -5.20 -7.92
N LYS A 171 -10.63 -6.18 -7.25
CA LYS A 171 -12.09 -6.18 -7.00
C LYS A 171 -12.51 -5.00 -6.12
N LEU A 172 -11.77 -4.72 -5.05
CA LEU A 172 -12.05 -3.62 -4.12
C LEU A 172 -12.10 -2.26 -4.84
N TYR A 173 -11.17 -2.04 -5.77
CA TYR A 173 -11.01 -0.77 -6.47
C TYR A 173 -11.50 -0.78 -7.92
N GLN A 174 -12.16 -1.85 -8.36
CA GLN A 174 -12.66 -2.02 -9.73
C GLN A 174 -11.55 -1.85 -10.79
N VAL A 175 -10.34 -2.31 -10.47
CA VAL A 175 -9.22 -2.35 -11.40
C VAL A 175 -9.32 -3.62 -12.24
N PRO A 176 -9.23 -3.57 -13.57
CA PRO A 176 -9.20 -4.78 -14.42
C PRO A 176 -8.01 -5.67 -14.07
N LEU A 177 -8.19 -6.99 -14.12
CA LEU A 177 -7.13 -7.99 -13.91
C LEU A 177 -6.08 -8.01 -15.01
#